data_b0381f5af8a43b676e4ee41f54de99d2
#
_entry.id   b0381f5af8a43b676e4ee41f54de99d2
#
_cell.length_a   1.000
_cell.length_b   1.000
_cell.length_c   1.000
_cell.angle_alpha   90.00
_cell.angle_beta   90.00
_cell.angle_gamma   90.00
#
_symmetry.space_group_name_H-M   'P 1'
#
loop_
_entity.id
_entity.type
_entity.pdbx_description
1 polymer ?
#
loop_
_entity_poly.entity_id
_entity_poly.type
_entity_poly.pdbx_seq_one_letter_code
_entity_poly.pdbx_strand_id
1 'polypeptide(L)'
;MISNQILQNTIEGLKGITRIDFCVMDTDGKPLASTMTEQENYEEEVLAFVDSPADSQVVRGYQFFKIFEEHQLEYVLLANGGSDDVYMVGKIAAFQIQNLLVAYKERFDKDNFIKNLLLDNLLLVDIYNRAKKLHIDTEVRRVVFIIETDHEKDSNALDNVRNLLGNKSKDFVTAVDEKNIIIVKELELEDGHKEL
;
A
#
# COMPACT_ATOMS: atom_id res chain seq x y z
N MET A 1 -2.21 -5.08 3.01
CA MET A 1 -2.45 -4.02 4.05
C MET A 1 -1.39 -2.93 3.87
N ILE A 2 -1.80 -1.68 3.81
CA ILE A 2 -0.87 -0.53 3.74
C ILE A 2 -0.28 -0.30 5.13
N SER A 3 1.01 0.09 5.21
CA SER A 3 1.60 0.44 6.52
C SER A 3 1.02 1.76 7.07
N ASN A 4 0.90 1.86 8.40
CA ASN A 4 0.41 3.06 9.07
C ASN A 4 1.25 4.31 8.70
N GLN A 5 2.56 4.14 8.48
CA GLN A 5 3.44 5.23 8.07
C GLN A 5 3.08 5.82 6.70
N ILE A 6 2.65 4.97 5.76
CA ILE A 6 2.25 5.43 4.43
C ILE A 6 0.89 6.15 4.49
N LEU A 7 -0.05 5.62 5.28
CA LEU A 7 -1.31 6.30 5.55
C LEU A 7 -1.05 7.68 6.19
N GLN A 8 -0.17 7.73 7.20
CA GLN A 8 0.22 8.97 7.88
C GLN A 8 0.81 10.01 6.90
N ASN A 9 1.81 9.62 6.12
CA ASN A 9 2.44 10.50 5.13
C ASN A 9 1.41 11.02 4.10
N THR A 10 0.45 10.17 3.71
CA THR A 10 -0.59 10.54 2.74
C THR A 10 -1.52 11.60 3.31
N ILE A 11 -2.04 11.39 4.52
CA ILE A 11 -2.97 12.37 5.13
C ILE A 11 -2.26 13.65 5.56
N GLU A 12 -0.99 13.61 5.95
CA GLU A 12 -0.17 14.80 6.21
C GLU A 12 0.04 15.62 4.94
N GLY A 13 0.34 14.96 3.82
CA GLY A 13 0.42 15.62 2.52
C GLY A 13 -0.89 16.29 2.10
N LEU A 14 -2.01 15.59 2.29
CA LEU A 14 -3.34 16.13 2.01
C LEU A 14 -3.68 17.32 2.93
N LYS A 15 -3.39 17.23 4.24
CA LYS A 15 -3.56 18.36 5.17
C LYS A 15 -2.73 19.57 4.76
N GLY A 16 -1.47 19.34 4.34
CA GLY A 16 -0.57 20.41 3.89
C GLY A 16 -1.15 21.22 2.73
N ILE A 17 -1.91 20.57 1.82
CA ILE A 17 -2.53 21.19 0.65
C ILE A 17 -3.88 21.83 1.01
N THR A 18 -4.71 21.10 1.77
CA THR A 18 -6.14 21.42 1.94
C THR A 18 -6.47 22.15 3.23
N ARG A 19 -5.58 22.08 4.23
CA ARG A 19 -5.78 22.54 5.61
C ARG A 19 -6.96 21.86 6.32
N ILE A 20 -7.37 20.68 5.84
CA ILE A 20 -8.39 19.83 6.45
C ILE A 20 -7.66 18.75 7.24
N ASP A 21 -8.14 18.47 8.44
CA ASP A 21 -7.64 17.41 9.28
C ASP A 21 -8.27 16.07 8.91
N PHE A 22 -7.46 15.02 8.95
CA PHE A 22 -7.87 13.66 8.62
C PHE A 22 -7.49 12.68 9.71
N CYS A 23 -8.33 11.65 9.88
CA CYS A 23 -8.02 10.46 10.65
C CYS A 23 -8.44 9.22 9.86
N VAL A 24 -7.56 8.25 9.71
CA VAL A 24 -7.85 6.94 9.12
C VAL A 24 -7.98 5.93 10.25
N MET A 25 -9.11 5.25 10.30
CA MET A 25 -9.41 4.23 11.31
C MET A 25 -9.66 2.88 10.63
N ASP A 26 -9.38 1.80 11.35
CA ASP A 26 -9.82 0.47 10.92
C ASP A 26 -11.33 0.26 11.16
N THR A 27 -11.83 -0.88 10.74
CA THR A 27 -13.25 -1.24 10.93
C THR A 27 -13.64 -1.50 12.38
N ASP A 28 -12.66 -1.67 13.27
CA ASP A 28 -12.86 -1.80 14.71
C ASP A 28 -12.83 -0.46 15.44
N GLY A 29 -12.66 0.65 14.72
CA GLY A 29 -12.60 2.01 15.28
C GLY A 29 -11.24 2.39 15.88
N LYS A 30 -10.16 1.66 15.59
CA LYS A 30 -8.82 2.01 16.07
C LYS A 30 -8.14 2.96 15.09
N PRO A 31 -7.53 4.06 15.55
CA PRO A 31 -6.82 4.99 14.70
C PRO A 31 -5.53 4.38 14.16
N LEU A 32 -5.34 4.40 12.84
CA LEU A 32 -4.15 3.95 12.13
C LEU A 32 -3.22 5.11 11.77
N ALA A 33 -3.80 6.26 11.43
CA ALA A 33 -3.09 7.49 11.09
C ALA A 33 -3.96 8.70 11.41
N SER A 34 -3.40 9.79 11.93
CA SER A 34 -4.16 11.00 12.27
C SER A 34 -3.34 12.27 12.13
N THR A 35 -3.97 13.32 11.62
CA THR A 35 -3.43 14.70 11.64
C THR A 35 -4.17 15.59 12.64
N MET A 36 -5.17 15.05 13.34
CA MET A 36 -5.97 15.74 14.34
C MET A 36 -5.17 15.99 15.60
N THR A 37 -5.32 17.16 16.19
CA THR A 37 -4.58 17.59 17.40
C THR A 37 -5.21 17.01 18.67
N GLU A 38 -6.52 16.80 18.67
CA GLU A 38 -7.26 16.22 19.78
C GLU A 38 -7.61 14.77 19.46
N GLN A 39 -7.22 13.86 20.34
CA GLN A 39 -7.60 12.45 20.25
C GLN A 39 -8.95 12.26 20.92
N GLU A 40 -10.02 12.63 20.22
CA GLU A 40 -11.35 12.20 20.64
C GLU A 40 -11.54 10.71 20.30
N ASN A 41 -12.29 10.00 21.14
CA ASN A 41 -12.64 8.61 20.86
C ASN A 41 -13.88 8.57 19.97
N TYR A 42 -13.70 8.03 18.76
CA TYR A 42 -14.77 7.83 17.76
C TYR A 42 -15.10 6.35 17.53
N GLU A 43 -14.65 5.46 18.40
CA GLU A 43 -14.80 4.00 18.23
C GLU A 43 -16.28 3.60 18.06
N GLU A 44 -17.14 4.07 18.95
CA GLU A 44 -18.59 3.75 18.90
C GLU A 44 -19.26 4.29 17.64
N GLU A 45 -18.91 5.51 17.22
CA GLU A 45 -19.46 6.13 16.01
C GLU A 45 -18.95 5.44 14.72
N VAL A 46 -17.69 5.02 14.72
CA VAL A 46 -17.11 4.25 13.59
C VAL A 46 -17.80 2.91 13.48
N LEU A 47 -17.98 2.17 14.57
CA LEU A 47 -18.69 0.89 14.56
C LEU A 47 -20.13 1.04 14.05
N ALA A 48 -20.87 2.05 14.54
CA ALA A 48 -22.21 2.35 14.06
C ALA A 48 -22.24 2.72 12.57
N PHE A 49 -21.22 3.45 12.09
CA PHE A 49 -21.13 3.83 10.69
C PHE A 49 -20.74 2.66 9.78
N VAL A 50 -19.87 1.76 10.23
CA VAL A 50 -19.48 0.52 9.52
C VAL A 50 -20.72 -0.31 9.18
N ASP A 51 -21.64 -0.47 10.14
CA ASP A 51 -22.89 -1.23 9.97
C ASP A 51 -23.97 -0.48 9.15
N SER A 52 -23.82 0.83 8.94
CA SER A 52 -24.78 1.61 8.19
C SER A 52 -24.70 1.35 6.68
N PRO A 53 -25.79 1.51 5.91
CA PRO A 53 -25.76 1.37 4.46
C PRO A 53 -25.15 2.57 3.74
N ALA A 54 -24.81 3.66 4.46
CA ALA A 54 -24.29 4.89 3.88
C ALA A 54 -22.79 4.77 3.57
N ASP A 55 -22.34 5.27 2.41
CA ASP A 55 -20.92 5.36 2.06
C ASP A 55 -20.24 6.59 2.69
N SER A 56 -21.03 7.59 3.07
CA SER A 56 -20.57 8.77 3.81
C SER A 56 -21.65 9.30 4.74
N GLN A 57 -21.23 9.91 5.85
CA GLN A 57 -22.15 10.44 6.86
C GLN A 57 -21.48 11.57 7.66
N VAL A 58 -22.27 12.53 8.14
CA VAL A 58 -21.81 13.53 9.11
C VAL A 58 -22.10 13.03 10.51
N VAL A 59 -21.06 12.94 11.34
CA VAL A 59 -21.18 12.50 12.74
C VAL A 59 -20.39 13.47 13.63
N ARG A 60 -21.03 14.09 14.61
CA ARG A 60 -20.42 15.09 15.51
C ARG A 60 -19.67 16.22 14.79
N GLY A 61 -20.14 16.60 13.59
CA GLY A 61 -19.50 17.63 12.77
C GLY A 61 -18.33 17.17 11.90
N TYR A 62 -17.94 15.91 11.99
CA TYR A 62 -16.96 15.27 11.14
C TYR A 62 -17.61 14.58 9.94
N GLN A 63 -16.98 14.61 8.80
CA GLN A 63 -17.37 13.87 7.61
C GLN A 63 -16.71 12.49 7.65
N PHE A 64 -17.50 11.42 7.67
CA PHE A 64 -17.06 10.03 7.66
C PHE A 64 -17.21 9.47 6.25
N PHE A 65 -16.22 8.71 5.79
CA PHE A 65 -16.22 8.08 4.47
C PHE A 65 -15.74 6.62 4.59
N LYS A 66 -16.47 5.71 3.95
CA LYS A 66 -16.04 4.31 3.80
C LYS A 66 -15.01 4.18 2.69
N ILE A 67 -13.96 3.41 2.95
CA ILE A 67 -12.92 3.08 1.98
C ILE A 67 -12.92 1.57 1.78
N PHE A 68 -13.20 1.15 0.55
CA PHE A 68 -13.30 -0.26 0.20
C PHE A 68 -12.08 -0.74 -0.57
N GLU A 69 -11.68 -1.99 -0.32
CA GLU A 69 -10.84 -2.77 -1.21
C GLU A 69 -11.72 -3.80 -1.91
N GLU A 70 -11.90 -3.65 -3.24
CA GLU A 70 -12.89 -4.41 -4.00
C GLU A 70 -14.30 -4.23 -3.42
N HIS A 71 -14.78 -5.23 -2.64
CA HIS A 71 -16.11 -5.21 -2.01
C HIS A 71 -16.03 -5.27 -0.48
N GLN A 72 -14.83 -5.28 0.08
CA GLN A 72 -14.60 -5.34 1.52
C GLN A 72 -14.28 -3.94 2.06
N LEU A 73 -14.97 -3.55 3.13
CA LEU A 73 -14.65 -2.31 3.85
C LEU A 73 -13.33 -2.51 4.60
N GLU A 74 -12.34 -1.66 4.29
CA GLU A 74 -11.01 -1.74 4.89
C GLU A 74 -10.77 -0.64 5.90
N TYR A 75 -11.19 0.61 5.58
CA TYR A 75 -10.97 1.76 6.45
C TYR A 75 -12.18 2.68 6.49
N VAL A 76 -12.21 3.48 7.55
CA VAL A 76 -13.07 4.66 7.68
C VAL A 76 -12.17 5.90 7.75
N LEU A 77 -12.40 6.86 6.86
CA LEU A 77 -11.73 8.16 6.87
C LEU A 77 -12.66 9.18 7.53
N LEU A 78 -12.14 9.87 8.52
CA LEU A 78 -12.75 11.04 9.14
C LEU A 78 -12.06 12.29 8.58
N ALA A 79 -12.85 13.32 8.21
CA ALA A 79 -12.35 14.61 7.76
C ALA A 79 -13.02 15.73 8.55
N ASN A 80 -12.23 16.72 8.99
CA ASN A 80 -12.71 17.90 9.72
C ASN A 80 -11.98 19.16 9.26
N GLY A 81 -12.72 20.26 9.15
CA GLY A 81 -12.17 21.54 8.77
C GLY A 81 -13.23 22.64 8.80
N GLY A 82 -12.75 23.89 8.79
CA GLY A 82 -13.61 25.09 8.85
C GLY A 82 -14.16 25.55 7.49
N SER A 83 -13.96 24.82 6.40
CA SER A 83 -14.43 25.19 5.07
C SER A 83 -15.64 24.36 4.64
N ASP A 84 -16.48 24.93 3.77
CA ASP A 84 -17.62 24.21 3.17
C ASP A 84 -17.19 23.04 2.25
N ASP A 85 -15.89 22.98 1.91
CA ASP A 85 -15.33 21.98 0.99
C ASP A 85 -14.93 20.65 1.67
N VAL A 86 -15.08 20.53 3.00
CA VAL A 86 -14.63 19.34 3.77
C VAL A 86 -15.19 18.05 3.16
N TYR A 87 -16.45 18.03 2.73
CA TYR A 87 -17.06 16.87 2.09
C TYR A 87 -16.34 16.48 0.78
N MET A 88 -16.14 17.46 -0.10
CA MET A 88 -15.50 17.20 -1.42
C MET A 88 -14.05 16.76 -1.25
N VAL A 89 -13.32 17.44 -0.39
CA VAL A 89 -11.91 17.11 -0.10
C VAL A 89 -11.79 15.76 0.60
N GLY A 90 -12.67 15.47 1.56
CA GLY A 90 -12.73 14.16 2.23
C GLY A 90 -13.02 13.03 1.24
N LYS A 91 -13.90 13.25 0.28
CA LYS A 91 -14.20 12.28 -0.78
C LYS A 91 -13.01 12.04 -1.71
N ILE A 92 -12.26 13.09 -2.06
CA ILE A 92 -11.01 12.99 -2.83
C ILE A 92 -9.95 12.23 -2.02
N ALA A 93 -9.81 12.53 -0.74
CA ALA A 93 -8.87 11.83 0.15
C ALA A 93 -9.20 10.34 0.28
N ALA A 94 -10.48 9.99 0.46
CA ALA A 94 -10.94 8.61 0.49
C ALA A 94 -10.61 7.87 -0.82
N PHE A 95 -10.89 8.49 -1.97
CA PHE A 95 -10.54 7.95 -3.29
C PHE A 95 -9.03 7.76 -3.47
N GLN A 96 -8.22 8.72 -3.00
CA GLN A 96 -6.76 8.60 -3.04
C GLN A 96 -6.25 7.42 -2.21
N ILE A 97 -6.78 7.23 -0.99
CA ILE A 97 -6.40 6.09 -0.14
C ILE A 97 -6.86 4.77 -0.77
N GLN A 98 -8.04 4.73 -1.39
CA GLN A 98 -8.52 3.56 -2.12
C GLN A 98 -7.59 3.20 -3.30
N ASN A 99 -7.11 4.18 -4.06
CA ASN A 99 -6.13 3.94 -5.14
C ASN A 99 -4.80 3.42 -4.59
N LEU A 100 -4.37 3.89 -3.42
CA LEU A 100 -3.19 3.35 -2.74
C LEU A 100 -3.38 1.87 -2.35
N LEU A 101 -4.56 1.49 -1.82
CA LEU A 101 -4.88 0.08 -1.52
C LEU A 101 -4.70 -0.81 -2.76
N VAL A 102 -5.28 -0.40 -3.89
CA VAL A 102 -5.18 -1.14 -5.15
C VAL A 102 -3.71 -1.27 -5.59
N ALA A 103 -2.94 -0.17 -5.56
CA ALA A 103 -1.54 -0.19 -5.98
C ALA A 103 -0.67 -1.09 -5.06
N TYR A 104 -0.91 -1.06 -3.75
CA TYR A 104 -0.19 -1.92 -2.80
C TYR A 104 -0.54 -3.39 -2.96
N LYS A 105 -1.81 -3.70 -3.21
CA LYS A 105 -2.25 -5.08 -3.50
C LYS A 105 -1.59 -5.61 -4.76
N GLU A 106 -1.62 -4.84 -5.85
CA GLU A 106 -0.97 -5.22 -7.11
C GLU A 106 0.52 -5.51 -6.91
N ARG A 107 1.22 -4.66 -6.17
CA ARG A 107 2.63 -4.87 -5.84
C ARG A 107 2.83 -6.14 -5.01
N PHE A 108 2.01 -6.37 -3.99
CA PHE A 108 2.07 -7.57 -3.15
C PHE A 108 1.83 -8.84 -3.97
N ASP A 109 0.90 -8.81 -4.91
CA ASP A 109 0.60 -9.94 -5.80
C ASP A 109 1.78 -10.24 -6.74
N LYS A 110 2.46 -9.21 -7.26
CA LYS A 110 3.69 -9.36 -8.05
C LYS A 110 4.84 -9.94 -7.24
N ASP A 111 5.09 -9.40 -6.03
CA ASP A 111 6.13 -9.91 -5.13
C ASP A 111 5.89 -11.37 -4.76
N ASN A 112 4.64 -11.75 -4.43
CA ASN A 112 4.27 -13.12 -4.13
C ASN A 112 4.40 -14.06 -5.35
N PHE A 113 4.04 -13.59 -6.54
CA PHE A 113 4.23 -14.35 -7.77
C PHE A 113 5.72 -14.67 -7.99
N ILE A 114 6.58 -13.66 -7.91
CA ILE A 114 8.04 -13.83 -8.06
C ILE A 114 8.61 -14.75 -6.96
N LYS A 115 8.19 -14.57 -5.70
CA LYS A 115 8.59 -15.46 -4.61
C LYS A 115 8.23 -16.92 -4.90
N ASN A 116 6.99 -17.19 -5.30
CA ASN A 116 6.54 -18.56 -5.60
C ASN A 116 7.22 -19.12 -6.85
N LEU A 117 7.54 -18.29 -7.85
CA LEU A 117 8.31 -18.68 -9.03
C LEU A 117 9.73 -19.13 -8.64
N LEU A 118 10.42 -18.35 -7.81
CA LEU A 118 11.77 -18.64 -7.35
C LEU A 118 11.87 -19.88 -6.46
N LEU A 119 10.79 -20.19 -5.72
CA LEU A 119 10.67 -21.36 -4.85
C LEU A 119 10.16 -22.62 -5.58
N ASP A 120 9.97 -22.56 -6.90
CA ASP A 120 9.43 -23.64 -7.73
C ASP A 120 8.03 -24.13 -7.28
N ASN A 121 7.23 -23.22 -6.72
CA ASN A 121 5.89 -23.53 -6.20
C ASN A 121 4.78 -23.34 -7.26
N LEU A 122 5.12 -23.10 -8.53
CA LEU A 122 4.16 -22.82 -9.60
C LEU A 122 4.26 -23.81 -10.74
N LEU A 123 3.12 -24.23 -11.27
CA LEU A 123 3.07 -24.99 -12.50
C LEU A 123 3.34 -24.08 -13.71
N LEU A 124 3.99 -24.61 -14.76
CA LEU A 124 4.33 -23.87 -15.97
C LEU A 124 3.16 -23.11 -16.59
N VAL A 125 1.98 -23.74 -16.62
CA VAL A 125 0.74 -23.12 -17.14
C VAL A 125 0.32 -21.93 -16.28
N ASP A 126 0.47 -22.05 -14.95
CA ASP A 126 0.12 -20.97 -14.02
C ASP A 126 1.11 -19.81 -14.09
N ILE A 127 2.38 -20.10 -14.35
CA ILE A 127 3.43 -19.06 -14.51
C ILE A 127 3.03 -18.11 -15.63
N TYR A 128 2.72 -18.63 -16.82
CA TYR A 128 2.35 -17.82 -17.98
C TYR A 128 1.07 -17.01 -17.73
N ASN A 129 0.02 -17.66 -17.21
CA ASN A 129 -1.27 -17.03 -16.99
C ASN A 129 -1.19 -15.92 -15.91
N ARG A 130 -0.47 -16.16 -14.82
CA ARG A 130 -0.29 -15.18 -13.75
C ARG A 130 0.60 -14.01 -14.18
N ALA A 131 1.71 -14.28 -14.87
CA ALA A 131 2.57 -13.23 -15.42
C ALA A 131 1.78 -12.28 -16.31
N LYS A 132 0.96 -12.82 -17.21
CA LYS A 132 0.07 -12.02 -18.08
C LYS A 132 -0.94 -11.19 -17.29
N LYS A 133 -1.59 -11.78 -16.27
CA LYS A 133 -2.55 -11.09 -15.41
C LYS A 133 -1.91 -9.96 -14.62
N LEU A 134 -0.68 -10.17 -14.14
CA LEU A 134 0.09 -9.21 -13.36
C LEU A 134 0.88 -8.21 -14.23
N HIS A 135 0.71 -8.25 -15.55
CA HIS A 135 1.42 -7.40 -16.50
C HIS A 135 2.95 -7.48 -16.33
N ILE A 136 3.46 -8.70 -16.08
CA ILE A 136 4.89 -8.98 -16.01
C ILE A 136 5.34 -9.45 -17.39
N ASP A 137 6.28 -8.72 -17.99
CA ASP A 137 6.88 -9.09 -19.28
C ASP A 137 7.75 -10.34 -19.10
N THR A 138 7.48 -11.38 -19.88
CA THR A 138 8.19 -12.67 -19.84
C THR A 138 9.34 -12.77 -20.83
N GLU A 139 9.45 -11.82 -21.78
CA GLU A 139 10.45 -11.84 -22.85
C GLU A 139 11.71 -11.02 -22.54
N VAL A 140 11.76 -10.37 -21.37
CA VAL A 140 12.89 -9.55 -20.96
C VAL A 140 13.92 -10.34 -20.17
N ARG A 141 15.18 -9.95 -20.29
CA ARG A 141 16.26 -10.51 -19.48
C ARG A 141 16.21 -9.91 -18.07
N ARG A 142 16.45 -10.77 -17.08
CA ARG A 142 16.54 -10.36 -15.69
C ARG A 142 17.78 -10.96 -15.03
N VAL A 143 18.34 -10.20 -14.12
CA VAL A 143 19.40 -10.67 -13.22
C VAL A 143 18.81 -10.85 -11.82
N VAL A 144 19.24 -11.88 -11.13
CA VAL A 144 18.83 -12.19 -9.76
C VAL A 144 20.01 -11.95 -8.83
N PHE A 145 19.82 -11.11 -7.83
CA PHE A 145 20.77 -10.91 -6.73
C PHE A 145 20.18 -11.51 -5.46
N ILE A 146 21.04 -12.13 -4.67
CA ILE A 146 20.69 -12.66 -3.35
C ILE A 146 21.50 -11.86 -2.32
N ILE A 147 20.80 -11.26 -1.37
CA ILE A 147 21.40 -10.55 -0.24
C ILE A 147 21.14 -11.38 1.01
N GLU A 148 22.21 -11.82 1.65
CA GLU A 148 22.13 -12.46 2.96
C GLU A 148 22.10 -11.38 4.05
N THR A 149 21.14 -11.44 4.95
CA THR A 149 20.94 -10.48 6.05
C THR A 149 21.19 -11.15 7.40
N ASP A 150 21.66 -10.36 8.36
CA ASP A 150 21.78 -10.80 9.76
C ASP A 150 20.51 -10.35 10.53
N HIS A 151 19.63 -11.30 10.79
CA HIS A 151 18.30 -11.04 11.39
C HIS A 151 18.36 -10.28 12.73
N GLU A 152 19.42 -10.44 13.50
CA GLU A 152 19.55 -9.76 14.78
C GLU A 152 19.87 -8.26 14.65
N LYS A 153 20.41 -7.85 13.49
CA LYS A 153 20.85 -6.46 13.24
C LYS A 153 20.01 -5.70 12.21
N ASP A 154 19.31 -6.42 11.35
CA ASP A 154 18.71 -5.86 10.11
C ASP A 154 17.19 -6.00 10.06
N SER A 155 16.48 -5.66 11.15
CA SER A 155 15.01 -5.78 11.22
C SER A 155 14.24 -5.07 10.10
N ASN A 156 14.86 -4.10 9.42
CA ASN A 156 14.26 -3.32 8.32
C ASN A 156 15.00 -3.50 6.98
N ALA A 157 15.80 -4.55 6.82
CA ALA A 157 16.64 -4.75 5.62
C ALA A 157 15.82 -4.78 4.33
N LEU A 158 14.69 -5.47 4.32
CA LEU A 158 13.81 -5.55 3.15
C LEU A 158 13.29 -4.18 2.71
N ASP A 159 12.84 -3.36 3.64
CA ASP A 159 12.32 -2.02 3.35
C ASP A 159 13.45 -1.07 2.93
N ASN A 160 14.63 -1.20 3.53
CA ASN A 160 15.82 -0.44 3.14
C ASN A 160 16.23 -0.77 1.70
N VAL A 161 16.27 -2.05 1.33
CA VAL A 161 16.58 -2.48 -0.05
C VAL A 161 15.52 -1.98 -1.03
N ARG A 162 14.23 -2.08 -0.69
CA ARG A 162 13.14 -1.54 -1.51
C ARG A 162 13.28 -0.03 -1.74
N ASN A 163 13.62 0.72 -0.70
CA ASN A 163 13.79 2.17 -0.79
C ASN A 163 15.02 2.57 -1.62
N LEU A 164 16.13 1.82 -1.53
CA LEU A 164 17.35 2.07 -2.29
C LEU A 164 17.19 1.81 -3.80
N LEU A 165 16.47 0.76 -4.16
CA LEU A 165 16.24 0.42 -5.57
C LEU A 165 15.22 1.33 -6.25
N GLY A 166 14.53 2.15 -5.46
CA GLY A 166 13.47 3.02 -5.93
C GLY A 166 12.23 2.22 -6.40
N ASN A 167 11.14 2.93 -6.59
CA ASN A 167 9.87 2.35 -7.06
C ASN A 167 9.86 2.08 -8.58
N LYS A 168 10.93 1.49 -9.13
CA LYS A 168 10.90 1.05 -10.52
C LYS A 168 9.93 -0.13 -10.61
N SER A 169 8.84 0.05 -11.33
CA SER A 169 7.74 -0.93 -11.46
C SER A 169 8.16 -2.25 -12.12
N LYS A 170 9.39 -2.32 -12.64
CA LYS A 170 9.95 -3.46 -13.37
C LYS A 170 10.85 -4.36 -12.53
N ASP A 171 11.32 -3.88 -11.38
CA ASP A 171 12.18 -4.62 -10.46
C ASP A 171 11.36 -5.20 -9.32
N PHE A 172 11.73 -6.41 -8.87
CA PHE A 172 11.06 -7.10 -7.78
C PHE A 172 12.03 -7.29 -6.62
N VAL A 173 11.53 -7.08 -5.40
CA VAL A 173 12.29 -7.29 -4.16
C VAL A 173 11.42 -8.09 -3.21
N THR A 174 11.85 -9.30 -2.90
CA THR A 174 11.10 -10.20 -2.03
C THR A 174 12.02 -10.92 -1.04
N ALA A 175 11.51 -11.19 0.16
CA ALA A 175 12.17 -12.09 1.10
C ALA A 175 11.65 -13.51 0.87
N VAL A 176 12.54 -14.46 0.62
CA VAL A 176 12.17 -15.87 0.45
C VAL A 176 12.18 -16.62 1.76
N ASP A 177 13.07 -16.24 2.65
CA ASP A 177 13.16 -16.72 4.03
C ASP A 177 13.62 -15.59 4.98
N GLU A 178 13.93 -15.93 6.21
CA GLU A 178 14.31 -14.97 7.25
C GLU A 178 15.69 -14.31 7.02
N LYS A 179 16.55 -14.89 6.18
CA LYS A 179 17.92 -14.43 5.96
C LYS A 179 18.16 -13.90 4.56
N ASN A 180 17.33 -14.28 3.59
CA ASN A 180 17.61 -14.04 2.18
C ASN A 180 16.59 -13.09 1.57
N ILE A 181 17.09 -11.94 1.11
CA ILE A 181 16.34 -11.01 0.26
C ILE A 181 16.79 -11.26 -1.19
N ILE A 182 15.85 -11.43 -2.07
CA ILE A 182 16.09 -11.60 -3.50
C ILE A 182 15.64 -10.35 -4.24
N ILE A 183 16.53 -9.86 -5.10
CA ILE A 183 16.26 -8.79 -6.06
C ILE A 183 16.22 -9.41 -7.44
N VAL A 184 15.14 -9.20 -8.18
CA VAL A 184 15.02 -9.55 -9.60
C VAL A 184 14.95 -8.27 -10.39
N LYS A 185 16.05 -7.93 -11.07
CA LYS A 185 16.20 -6.67 -11.81
C LYS A 185 16.06 -6.91 -13.30
N GLU A 186 15.24 -6.09 -13.98
CA GLU A 186 15.16 -6.08 -15.44
C GLU A 186 16.42 -5.42 -16.03
N LEU A 187 17.04 -6.09 -17.03
CA LEU A 187 18.18 -5.54 -17.76
C LEU A 187 17.68 -4.72 -18.95
N GLU A 188 18.02 -3.43 -18.98
CA GLU A 188 17.79 -2.60 -20.15
C GLU A 188 18.78 -2.99 -21.26
N LEU A 189 18.37 -2.91 -22.52
CA LEU A 189 19.19 -3.32 -23.69
C LEU A 189 20.55 -2.60 -23.78
N GLU A 190 20.69 -1.42 -23.16
CA GLU A 190 21.93 -0.66 -23.11
C GLU A 190 22.94 -1.19 -22.07
N ASP A 191 22.48 -1.87 -21.02
CA ASP A 191 23.33 -2.44 -19.96
C ASP A 191 23.99 -3.76 -20.41
N GLY A 192 23.43 -4.45 -21.40
CA GLY A 192 23.91 -5.75 -21.90
C GLY A 192 25.25 -5.73 -22.65
N HIS A 193 25.81 -4.56 -22.94
CA HIS A 193 27.08 -4.42 -23.65
C HIS A 193 28.25 -3.90 -22.80
N LYS A 194 28.02 -3.59 -21.52
CA LYS A 194 29.09 -3.04 -20.65
C LYS A 194 29.60 -4.00 -19.57
N GLU A 195 29.03 -5.20 -19.46
CA GLU A 195 29.39 -6.17 -18.41
C GLU A 195 29.79 -7.55 -18.97
N LEU A 196 30.56 -7.58 -20.06
CA LEU A 196 31.31 -8.76 -20.49
C LEU A 196 32.81 -8.43 -20.56
#